data_2f6bc1ed35b09f245f169f9dcb1bbadb
#
_entry.id   2f6bc1ed35b09f245f169f9dcb1bbadb
#
_cell.length_a   1.000
_cell.length_b   1.000
_cell.length_c   1.000
_cell.angle_alpha   90.00
_cell.angle_beta   90.00
_cell.angle_gamma   90.00
#
_symmetry.space_group_name_H-M   'P 1'
#
loop_
_entity.id
_entity.type
_entity.pdbx_description
1 polymer ?
#
loop_
_entity_poly.entity_id
_entity_poly.type
_entity_poly.pdbx_seq_one_letter_code
_entity_poly.pdbx_strand_id
1 'polypeptide(L)'
;MILLNKTAWEAATGLTVLATLTVAAVLYVRRKRPTEEELERARRKLLAQSGRVVDGMLLDVREMQLEDGRTLTMLEYSYRSAGVDYECSQDVTSLLNIVDPAQMRAGFPCSVRYRMGSPQNSIVVSEEWSGLRSSLPVYPERKRSDLGHLHPGHS
;
A
#
# COMPACT_ATOMS: atom_id res chain seq x y z
N MET A 1 22.13 29.24 59.98
CA MET A 1 20.99 29.65 59.11
C MET A 1 21.36 29.69 57.61
N ILE A 2 22.60 29.69 57.18
CA ILE A 2 23.07 29.75 55.78
C ILE A 2 23.09 28.34 55.11
N LEU A 3 23.31 27.25 55.87
CA LEU A 3 23.39 25.90 55.32
C LEU A 3 22.04 25.33 54.88
N LEU A 4 20.94 25.74 55.54
CA LEU A 4 19.58 25.23 55.20
C LEU A 4 19.08 25.77 53.86
N ASN A 5 19.59 26.94 53.43
CA ASN A 5 19.21 27.58 52.19
C ASN A 5 19.90 26.96 50.96
N LYS A 6 21.11 26.41 51.17
CA LYS A 6 21.90 25.80 50.09
C LYS A 6 21.34 24.43 49.65
N THR A 7 20.93 23.62 50.60
CA THR A 7 20.32 22.30 50.33
C THR A 7 18.91 22.42 49.69
N ALA A 8 18.14 23.41 50.13
CA ALA A 8 16.83 23.73 49.53
C ALA A 8 16.95 24.21 48.06
N TRP A 9 17.95 25.03 47.77
CA TRP A 9 18.24 25.48 46.43
C TRP A 9 18.71 24.35 45.49
N GLU A 10 19.61 23.46 45.98
CA GLU A 10 20.08 22.29 45.23
C GLU A 10 18.94 21.28 44.95
N ALA A 11 18.05 21.09 45.92
CA ALA A 11 16.87 20.23 45.74
C ALA A 11 15.88 20.82 44.72
N ALA A 12 15.66 22.12 44.76
CA ALA A 12 14.77 22.84 43.81
C ALA A 12 15.32 22.78 42.39
N THR A 13 16.63 22.99 42.20
CA THR A 13 17.27 22.86 40.87
C THR A 13 17.25 21.44 40.33
N GLY A 14 17.45 20.43 41.16
CA GLY A 14 17.36 19.04 40.80
C GLY A 14 15.94 18.64 40.29
N LEU A 15 14.92 19.13 41.00
CA LEU A 15 13.52 18.84 40.64
C LEU A 15 13.10 19.49 39.30
N THR A 16 13.56 20.72 39.04
CA THR A 16 13.27 21.41 37.77
C THR A 16 13.96 20.76 36.59
N VAL A 17 15.21 20.33 36.74
CA VAL A 17 15.92 19.60 35.69
C VAL A 17 15.22 18.26 35.38
N LEU A 18 14.81 17.51 36.40
CA LEU A 18 14.08 16.25 36.21
C LEU A 18 12.74 16.47 35.50
N ALA A 19 11.99 17.50 35.88
CA ALA A 19 10.71 17.85 35.26
C ALA A 19 10.88 18.24 33.78
N THR A 20 11.92 19.03 33.44
CA THR A 20 12.20 19.40 32.06
C THR A 20 12.62 18.21 31.21
N LEU A 21 13.43 17.31 31.75
CA LEU A 21 13.84 16.07 31.04
C LEU A 21 12.65 15.14 30.79
N THR A 22 11.74 14.98 31.77
CA THR A 22 10.54 14.15 31.59
C THR A 22 9.60 14.75 30.54
N VAL A 23 9.36 16.06 30.55
CA VAL A 23 8.55 16.74 29.54
C VAL A 23 9.19 16.61 28.16
N ALA A 24 10.50 16.83 28.06
CA ALA A 24 11.23 16.67 26.79
C ALA A 24 11.15 15.23 26.26
N ALA A 25 11.30 14.22 27.14
CA ALA A 25 11.18 12.81 26.78
C ALA A 25 9.75 12.47 26.29
N VAL A 26 8.71 12.94 26.99
CA VAL A 26 7.31 12.75 26.59
C VAL A 26 7.00 13.40 25.25
N LEU A 27 7.46 14.64 25.04
CA LEU A 27 7.30 15.34 23.74
C LEU A 27 8.06 14.65 22.63
N TYR A 28 9.26 14.13 22.89
CA TYR A 28 10.06 13.38 21.93
C TYR A 28 9.38 12.07 21.54
N VAL A 29 8.85 11.30 22.50
CA VAL A 29 8.10 10.07 22.24
C VAL A 29 6.78 10.34 21.48
N ARG A 30 6.07 11.42 21.84
CA ARG A 30 4.84 11.82 21.14
C ARG A 30 5.09 12.28 19.70
N ARG A 31 6.22 12.95 19.43
CA ARG A 31 6.59 13.40 18.08
C ARG A 31 7.01 12.24 17.16
N LYS A 32 7.38 11.08 17.72
CA LYS A 32 7.89 9.94 16.97
C LYS A 32 6.85 8.86 16.67
N ARG A 33 5.59 9.04 17.07
CA ARG A 33 4.55 8.09 16.65
C ARG A 33 4.15 8.43 15.21
N PRO A 34 4.49 7.58 14.24
CA PRO A 34 4.08 7.79 12.86
C PRO A 34 2.54 7.81 12.80
N THR A 35 1.99 8.66 11.96
CA THR A 35 0.55 8.68 11.69
C THR A 35 0.15 7.42 10.92
N GLU A 36 -1.14 7.09 10.94
CA GLU A 36 -1.65 5.94 10.16
C GLU A 36 -1.34 6.11 8.67
N GLU A 37 -1.43 7.34 8.17
CA GLU A 37 -1.08 7.65 6.78
C GLU A 37 0.41 7.45 6.47
N GLU A 38 1.30 7.82 7.39
CA GLU A 38 2.75 7.58 7.24
C GLU A 38 3.08 6.08 7.26
N LEU A 39 2.40 5.31 8.12
CA LEU A 39 2.54 3.85 8.18
C LEU A 39 2.07 3.20 6.88
N GLU A 40 0.92 3.63 6.37
CA GLU A 40 0.37 3.12 5.11
C GLU A 40 1.25 3.50 3.92
N ARG A 41 1.77 4.71 3.86
CA ARG A 41 2.75 5.13 2.84
C ARG A 41 4.02 4.30 2.90
N ALA A 42 4.54 4.02 4.11
CA ALA A 42 5.70 3.16 4.30
C ALA A 42 5.42 1.71 3.85
N ARG A 43 4.22 1.18 4.14
CA ARG A 43 3.75 -0.13 3.67
C ARG A 43 3.72 -0.19 2.14
N ARG A 44 3.08 0.80 1.49
CA ARG A 44 3.00 0.88 0.03
C ARG A 44 4.39 0.95 -0.60
N LYS A 45 5.28 1.78 -0.05
CA LYS A 45 6.66 1.91 -0.52
C LYS A 45 7.42 0.59 -0.42
N LEU A 46 7.32 -0.11 0.70
CA LEU A 46 7.96 -1.41 0.88
C LEU A 46 7.47 -2.43 -0.15
N LEU A 47 6.16 -2.51 -0.37
CA LEU A 47 5.58 -3.42 -1.36
C LEU A 47 5.94 -3.03 -2.79
N ALA A 48 6.01 -1.74 -3.09
CA ALA A 48 6.43 -1.25 -4.40
C ALA A 48 7.89 -1.63 -4.71
N GLN A 49 8.77 -1.71 -3.71
CA GLN A 49 10.18 -2.02 -3.88
C GLN A 49 10.47 -3.52 -3.83
N SER A 50 9.86 -4.26 -2.91
CA SER A 50 10.21 -5.65 -2.60
C SER A 50 9.07 -6.65 -2.78
N GLY A 51 7.84 -6.20 -3.08
CA GLY A 51 6.69 -7.06 -3.31
C GLY A 51 6.86 -7.92 -4.57
N ARG A 52 6.39 -9.16 -4.48
CA ARG A 52 6.32 -10.04 -5.64
C ARG A 52 5.21 -9.59 -6.58
N VAL A 53 5.49 -9.51 -7.86
CA VAL A 53 4.53 -9.12 -8.90
C VAL A 53 3.74 -10.33 -9.39
N VAL A 54 2.44 -10.14 -9.57
CA VAL A 54 1.52 -11.13 -10.16
C VAL A 54 0.46 -10.40 -10.98
N ASP A 55 -0.07 -11.05 -11.99
CA ASP A 55 -1.22 -10.54 -12.71
C ASP A 55 -2.50 -10.68 -11.88
N GLY A 56 -3.33 -9.66 -11.94
CA GLY A 56 -4.61 -9.59 -11.28
C GLY A 56 -5.65 -8.89 -12.17
N MET A 57 -6.83 -8.73 -11.62
CA MET A 57 -7.97 -8.09 -12.28
C MET A 57 -8.63 -7.10 -11.31
N LEU A 58 -8.98 -5.94 -11.81
CA LEU A 58 -9.81 -4.99 -11.08
C LEU A 58 -11.24 -5.49 -11.03
N LEU A 59 -11.81 -5.56 -9.84
CA LEU A 59 -13.19 -5.99 -9.63
C LEU A 59 -14.14 -4.81 -9.61
N ASP A 60 -13.78 -3.77 -8.85
CA ASP A 60 -14.65 -2.59 -8.69
C ASP A 60 -13.86 -1.37 -8.19
N VAL A 61 -14.46 -0.20 -8.33
CA VAL A 61 -14.00 1.05 -7.72
C VAL A 61 -15.16 1.67 -6.97
N ARG A 62 -15.06 1.76 -5.65
CA ARG A 62 -16.14 2.27 -4.80
C ARG A 62 -15.75 3.54 -4.09
N GLU A 63 -16.64 4.50 -4.13
CA GLU A 63 -16.58 5.68 -3.27
C GLU A 63 -17.41 5.44 -2.01
N MET A 64 -16.80 5.63 -0.86
CA MET A 64 -17.42 5.50 0.45
C MET A 64 -17.37 6.83 1.18
N GLN A 65 -18.53 7.32 1.63
CA GLN A 65 -18.56 8.49 2.51
C GLN A 65 -18.43 8.03 3.97
N LEU A 66 -17.47 8.63 4.67
CA LEU A 66 -17.29 8.44 6.11
C LEU A 66 -18.22 9.36 6.88
N GLU A 67 -18.48 9.03 8.15
CA GLU A 67 -19.31 9.84 9.06
C GLU A 67 -18.77 11.27 9.27
N ASP A 68 -17.48 11.47 9.10
CA ASP A 68 -16.80 12.78 9.20
C ASP A 68 -16.87 13.61 7.90
N GLY A 69 -17.61 13.13 6.88
CA GLY A 69 -17.80 13.80 5.60
C GLY A 69 -16.67 13.61 4.58
N ARG A 70 -15.63 12.85 4.92
CA ARG A 70 -14.57 12.49 3.96
C ARG A 70 -15.06 11.41 3.01
N THR A 71 -14.62 11.48 1.75
CA THR A 71 -14.84 10.43 0.76
C THR A 71 -13.59 9.58 0.60
N LEU A 72 -13.74 8.27 0.74
CA LEU A 72 -12.69 7.30 0.43
C LEU A 72 -12.95 6.66 -0.93
N THR A 73 -11.91 6.51 -1.72
CA THR A 73 -11.93 5.73 -2.97
C THR A 73 -11.23 4.42 -2.77
N MET A 74 -12.01 3.33 -2.79
CA MET A 74 -11.52 1.97 -2.60
C MET A 74 -11.42 1.27 -3.95
N LEU A 75 -10.24 0.72 -4.24
CA LEU A 75 -9.99 -0.11 -5.41
C LEU A 75 -10.06 -1.58 -5.00
N GLU A 76 -11.02 -2.33 -5.54
CA GLU A 76 -11.17 -3.76 -5.30
C GLU A 76 -10.53 -4.54 -6.45
N TYR A 77 -9.77 -5.56 -6.12
CA TYR A 77 -9.05 -6.38 -7.10
C TYR A 77 -8.88 -7.82 -6.63
N SER A 78 -8.71 -8.71 -7.59
CA SER A 78 -8.39 -10.12 -7.33
C SER A 78 -7.11 -10.54 -8.02
N TYR A 79 -6.47 -11.54 -7.47
CA TYR A 79 -5.30 -12.19 -8.06
C TYR A 79 -5.11 -13.60 -7.51
N ARG A 80 -4.37 -14.44 -8.22
CA ARG A 80 -4.08 -15.80 -7.81
C ARG A 80 -2.61 -15.94 -7.42
N SER A 81 -2.36 -16.52 -6.26
CA SER A 81 -1.01 -16.84 -5.79
C SER A 81 -0.96 -18.26 -5.21
N ALA A 82 0.00 -19.06 -5.66
CA ALA A 82 0.16 -20.47 -5.24
C ALA A 82 -1.13 -21.30 -5.32
N GLY A 83 -1.97 -21.07 -6.35
CA GLY A 83 -3.23 -21.79 -6.56
C GLY A 83 -4.42 -21.29 -5.74
N VAL A 84 -4.22 -20.27 -4.89
CA VAL A 84 -5.29 -19.65 -4.07
C VAL A 84 -5.67 -18.31 -4.68
N ASP A 85 -6.99 -18.06 -4.77
CA ASP A 85 -7.53 -16.77 -5.20
C ASP A 85 -7.66 -15.83 -4.00
N TYR A 86 -7.21 -14.59 -4.17
CA TYR A 86 -7.28 -13.53 -3.17
C TYR A 86 -8.08 -12.37 -3.72
N GLU A 87 -9.03 -11.89 -2.93
CA GLU A 87 -9.74 -10.65 -3.17
C GLU A 87 -9.28 -9.64 -2.13
N CYS A 88 -8.84 -8.49 -2.58
CA CYS A 88 -8.26 -7.45 -1.75
C CYS A 88 -8.83 -6.09 -2.13
N SER A 89 -8.75 -5.16 -1.19
CA SER A 89 -9.10 -3.76 -1.42
C SER A 89 -7.95 -2.86 -1.00
N GLN A 90 -7.80 -1.74 -1.71
CA GLN A 90 -6.80 -0.72 -1.42
C GLN A 90 -7.46 0.66 -1.40
N ASP A 91 -7.22 1.43 -0.34
CA ASP A 91 -7.54 2.86 -0.33
C ASP A 91 -6.57 3.61 -1.24
N VAL A 92 -7.10 4.23 -2.29
CA VAL A 92 -6.34 5.01 -3.27
C VAL A 92 -6.67 6.50 -3.21
N THR A 93 -7.41 6.95 -2.20
CA THR A 93 -7.85 8.34 -2.03
C THR A 93 -6.70 9.33 -2.10
N SER A 94 -5.61 9.06 -1.39
CA SER A 94 -4.41 9.90 -1.39
C SER A 94 -3.59 9.82 -2.68
N LEU A 95 -3.91 8.88 -3.58
CA LEU A 95 -3.20 8.60 -4.82
C LEU A 95 -3.95 9.07 -6.08
N LEU A 96 -5.16 9.61 -5.93
CA LEU A 96 -6.01 10.04 -7.06
C LEU A 96 -5.38 11.15 -7.92
N ASN A 97 -4.42 11.89 -7.38
CA ASN A 97 -3.68 12.92 -8.10
C ASN A 97 -2.62 12.36 -9.06
N ILE A 98 -2.25 11.09 -8.91
CA ILE A 98 -1.21 10.41 -9.71
C ILE A 98 -1.76 9.23 -10.51
N VAL A 99 -3.01 8.83 -10.25
CA VAL A 99 -3.68 7.73 -10.95
C VAL A 99 -4.65 8.32 -11.97
N ASP A 100 -4.60 7.82 -13.20
CA ASP A 100 -5.60 8.15 -14.22
C ASP A 100 -6.92 7.40 -13.92
N PRO A 101 -8.02 8.10 -13.62
CA PRO A 101 -9.32 7.46 -13.35
C PRO A 101 -9.81 6.57 -14.51
N ALA A 102 -9.39 6.85 -15.74
CA ALA A 102 -9.75 6.05 -16.90
C ALA A 102 -9.16 4.64 -16.88
N GLN A 103 -8.11 4.41 -16.09
CA GLN A 103 -7.47 3.11 -15.89
C GLN A 103 -8.10 2.30 -14.75
N MET A 104 -8.88 2.93 -13.89
CA MET A 104 -9.58 2.31 -12.77
C MET A 104 -10.96 1.78 -13.21
N ARG A 105 -10.97 0.75 -14.05
CA ARG A 105 -12.23 0.15 -14.55
C ARG A 105 -12.35 -1.31 -14.14
N ALA A 106 -13.52 -1.69 -13.67
CA ALA A 106 -13.87 -3.07 -13.40
C ALA A 106 -13.63 -3.95 -14.63
N GLY A 107 -13.08 -5.15 -14.43
CA GLY A 107 -12.75 -6.09 -15.49
C GLY A 107 -11.42 -5.80 -16.22
N PHE A 108 -10.70 -4.73 -15.87
CA PHE A 108 -9.39 -4.46 -16.46
C PHE A 108 -8.29 -5.27 -15.76
N PRO A 109 -7.32 -5.78 -16.53
CA PRO A 109 -6.17 -6.46 -15.97
C PRO A 109 -5.28 -5.43 -15.24
N CYS A 110 -4.69 -5.87 -14.14
CA CYS A 110 -3.74 -5.08 -13.38
C CYS A 110 -2.54 -5.94 -12.98
N SER A 111 -1.47 -5.31 -12.55
CA SER A 111 -0.38 -5.96 -11.84
C SER A 111 -0.54 -5.70 -10.35
N VAL A 112 -0.40 -6.75 -9.55
CA VAL A 112 -0.49 -6.68 -8.10
C VAL A 112 0.88 -6.96 -7.51
N ARG A 113 1.28 -6.18 -6.51
CA ARG A 113 2.45 -6.49 -5.67
C ARG A 113 1.99 -6.96 -4.32
N TYR A 114 2.50 -8.10 -3.88
CA TYR A 114 2.13 -8.68 -2.59
C TYR A 114 3.35 -9.14 -1.80
N ARG A 115 3.18 -9.24 -0.48
CA ARG A 115 4.21 -9.73 0.43
C ARG A 115 4.20 -11.25 0.44
N MET A 116 5.37 -11.88 0.18
CA MET A 116 5.53 -13.33 0.37
C MET A 116 5.26 -13.71 1.84
N GLY A 117 4.47 -14.77 2.05
CA GLY A 117 4.06 -15.20 3.38
C GLY A 117 2.85 -14.47 3.97
N SER A 118 2.39 -13.36 3.34
CA SER A 118 1.16 -12.66 3.68
C SER A 118 0.51 -12.11 2.40
N PRO A 119 -0.08 -12.96 1.55
CA PRO A 119 -0.61 -12.52 0.26
C PRO A 119 -1.68 -11.44 0.36
N GLN A 120 -2.50 -11.46 1.40
CA GLN A 120 -3.50 -10.40 1.65
C GLN A 120 -2.88 -8.99 1.80
N ASN A 121 -1.58 -8.92 2.16
CA ASN A 121 -0.85 -7.67 2.16
C ASN A 121 -0.32 -7.38 0.75
N SER A 122 -1.14 -6.69 -0.02
CA SER A 122 -0.92 -6.40 -1.44
C SER A 122 -1.31 -4.98 -1.82
N ILE A 123 -0.83 -4.51 -2.97
CA ILE A 123 -1.16 -3.21 -3.57
C ILE A 123 -1.24 -3.32 -5.09
N VAL A 124 -2.02 -2.44 -5.68
CA VAL A 124 -2.07 -2.17 -7.13
C VAL A 124 -1.40 -0.82 -7.44
N VAL A 125 -1.47 0.14 -6.52
CA VAL A 125 -0.95 1.50 -6.72
C VAL A 125 -0.13 1.96 -5.53
N SER A 126 0.94 2.70 -5.79
CA SER A 126 1.71 3.44 -4.79
C SER A 126 2.20 4.75 -5.39
N GLU A 127 2.85 5.58 -4.59
CA GLU A 127 3.42 6.86 -5.01
C GLU A 127 4.50 6.71 -6.10
N GLU A 128 5.19 5.58 -6.14
CA GLU A 128 6.33 5.32 -7.04
C GLU A 128 6.02 4.24 -8.09
N TRP A 129 4.86 3.59 -8.02
CA TRP A 129 4.52 2.49 -8.90
C TRP A 129 3.01 2.34 -9.10
N SER A 130 2.60 2.13 -10.35
CA SER A 130 1.23 1.78 -10.71
C SER A 130 1.20 0.46 -11.47
N GLY A 131 0.34 -0.45 -11.02
CA GLY A 131 0.02 -1.70 -11.69
C GLY A 131 -1.21 -1.60 -12.58
N LEU A 132 -1.83 -0.42 -12.69
CA LEU A 132 -2.97 -0.19 -13.57
C LEU A 132 -2.53 -0.24 -15.02
N ARG A 133 -3.37 -0.80 -15.89
CA ARG A 133 -3.10 -0.94 -17.32
C ARG A 133 -4.14 -0.16 -18.12
N SER A 134 -3.69 0.56 -19.13
CA SER A 134 -4.56 1.40 -19.99
C SER A 134 -5.32 0.62 -21.05
N SER A 135 -4.92 -0.63 -21.33
CA SER A 135 -5.50 -1.45 -22.40
C SER A 135 -5.55 -2.92 -22.00
N LEU A 136 -6.54 -3.62 -22.54
CA LEU A 136 -6.57 -5.07 -22.48
C LEU A 136 -5.37 -5.64 -23.25
N PRO A 137 -4.73 -6.71 -22.75
CA PRO A 137 -3.68 -7.38 -23.49
C PRO A 137 -4.26 -7.87 -24.83
N VAL A 138 -3.74 -7.37 -25.94
CA VAL A 138 -4.06 -7.89 -27.25
C VAL A 138 -3.32 -9.22 -27.37
N TYR A 139 -4.02 -10.33 -27.16
CA TYR A 139 -3.48 -11.63 -27.51
C TYR A 139 -3.50 -11.72 -29.05
N PRO A 140 -2.33 -11.87 -29.73
CA PRO A 140 -2.33 -12.14 -31.14
C PRO A 140 -3.09 -13.44 -31.36
N GLU A 141 -4.16 -13.38 -32.16
CA GLU A 141 -4.86 -14.60 -32.58
C GLU A 141 -3.83 -15.54 -33.20
N ARG A 142 -3.66 -16.70 -32.56
CA ARG A 142 -2.81 -17.77 -33.12
C ARG A 142 -3.47 -18.18 -34.44
N LYS A 143 -2.91 -17.71 -35.57
CA LYS A 143 -3.35 -18.12 -36.91
C LYS A 143 -3.42 -19.65 -36.94
N ARG A 144 -4.60 -20.15 -37.17
CA ARG A 144 -4.95 -21.59 -37.29
C ARG A 144 -4.40 -22.19 -38.60
N SER A 145 -3.34 -21.65 -39.20
CA SER A 145 -2.83 -21.97 -40.51
C SER A 145 -1.77 -23.08 -40.53
N ASP A 146 -1.31 -23.61 -39.37
CA ASP A 146 -0.22 -24.57 -39.35
C ASP A 146 -0.63 -26.02 -39.06
N LEU A 147 -1.94 -26.37 -39.14
CA LEU A 147 -2.41 -27.75 -39.00
C LEU A 147 -2.78 -28.41 -40.32
N GLY A 148 -2.39 -27.87 -41.45
CA GLY A 148 -2.85 -28.29 -42.77
C GLY A 148 -1.81 -28.95 -43.66
N HIS A 149 -0.83 -29.68 -43.17
CA HIS A 149 0.00 -30.56 -44.04
C HIS A 149 0.55 -31.76 -43.29
N LEU A 150 -0.35 -32.64 -42.84
CA LEU A 150 0.02 -34.02 -42.70
C LEU A 150 -0.40 -34.75 -43.99
N HIS A 151 0.57 -34.90 -44.88
CA HIS A 151 0.48 -35.73 -46.07
C HIS A 151 0.22 -37.17 -45.67
N PRO A 152 -0.82 -37.87 -46.21
CA PRO A 152 -0.88 -39.31 -46.13
C PRO A 152 0.08 -39.89 -47.17
N GLY A 153 1.21 -40.41 -46.70
CA GLY A 153 2.13 -41.20 -47.52
C GLY A 153 1.48 -42.52 -47.92
N HIS A 154 1.33 -42.69 -49.20
CA HIS A 154 1.04 -43.96 -49.84
C HIS A 154 2.21 -44.95 -49.71
N SER A 155 1.95 -46.20 -49.36
CA SER A 155 2.20 -47.48 -50.04
C SER A 155 2.11 -48.62 -49.08
#